data_382ac14f6b66470a340f96ce14434384
#
_entry.id   382ac14f6b66470a340f96ce14434384
#
_cell.length_a   1.000
_cell.length_b   1.000
_cell.length_c   1.000
_cell.angle_alpha   90.00
_cell.angle_beta   90.00
_cell.angle_gamma   90.00
#
_symmetry.space_group_name_H-M   'P 1'
#
loop_
_entity.id
_entity.type
_entity.pdbx_description
1 polymer ?
#
loop_
_entity_poly.entity_id
_entity_poly.type
_entity_poly.pdbx_seq_one_letter_code
_entity_poly.pdbx_strand_id
1 'polypeptide(L)'
;LQTFNDGIMAIIITIIVLEIQPAIHEVHYEQFIANIIVFLITFFVVADFWYDLHLAFSYYIFKPTKTIAILDFFFLADLSLLPVITKWIMAESSTFAVANFGIVFLVAKILEYLIQYFGAKKTAKYSQIMNIIISRSFIRKVAVTLFLNVILIVLSLFIPKIAMILYLVIPVTSFLFPVKHNKIV
;
A
#
# COMPACT_ATOMS: atom_id res chain seq x y z
N LEU A 1 -2.88 -18.30 4.47
CA LEU A 1 -3.04 -16.85 4.58
C LEU A 1 -2.31 -16.15 3.42
N GLN A 2 -1.02 -16.39 3.20
CA GLN A 2 -0.25 -15.80 2.11
C GLN A 2 -0.92 -15.98 0.74
N THR A 3 -1.30 -17.21 0.35
CA THR A 3 -1.99 -17.48 -0.92
C THR A 3 -3.33 -16.74 -1.04
N PHE A 4 -4.01 -16.53 0.07
CA PHE A 4 -5.25 -15.75 0.10
C PHE A 4 -4.99 -14.26 -0.17
N ASN A 5 -3.93 -13.70 0.42
CA ASN A 5 -3.48 -12.33 0.17
C ASN A 5 -3.11 -12.14 -1.30
N ASP A 6 -2.30 -13.06 -1.86
CA ASP A 6 -1.88 -13.01 -3.26
C ASP A 6 -3.11 -13.00 -4.19
N GLY A 7 -4.11 -13.84 -3.89
CA GLY A 7 -5.35 -13.90 -4.65
C GLY A 7 -6.17 -12.61 -4.58
N ILE A 8 -6.38 -12.05 -3.39
CA ILE A 8 -7.16 -10.82 -3.22
C ILE A 8 -6.45 -9.63 -3.85
N MET A 9 -5.14 -9.47 -3.66
CA MET A 9 -4.38 -8.36 -4.25
C MET A 9 -4.38 -8.43 -5.79
N ALA A 10 -4.28 -9.63 -6.37
CA ALA A 10 -4.42 -9.82 -7.81
C ALA A 10 -5.81 -9.38 -8.32
N ILE A 11 -6.88 -9.75 -7.58
CA ILE A 11 -8.26 -9.33 -7.92
C ILE A 11 -8.41 -7.82 -7.82
N ILE A 12 -7.89 -7.18 -6.77
CA ILE A 12 -7.94 -5.71 -6.61
C ILE A 12 -7.34 -5.04 -7.85
N ILE A 13 -6.13 -5.44 -8.27
CA ILE A 13 -5.44 -4.88 -9.43
C ILE A 13 -6.24 -5.09 -10.71
N THR A 14 -6.79 -6.28 -10.92
CA THR A 14 -7.58 -6.59 -12.12
C THR A 14 -8.91 -5.83 -12.18
N ILE A 15 -9.54 -5.57 -11.04
CA ILE A 15 -10.76 -4.74 -11.00
C ILE A 15 -10.40 -3.29 -11.35
N ILE A 16 -9.30 -2.74 -10.83
CA ILE A 16 -8.92 -1.35 -11.10
C ILE A 16 -8.66 -1.13 -12.59
N VAL A 17 -8.00 -2.06 -13.28
CA VAL A 17 -7.72 -1.90 -14.72
C VAL A 17 -9.00 -1.93 -15.56
N LEU A 18 -10.03 -2.64 -15.12
CA LEU A 18 -11.32 -2.69 -15.81
C LEU A 18 -12.11 -1.38 -15.72
N GLU A 19 -11.77 -0.51 -14.76
CA GLU A 19 -12.39 0.81 -14.63
C GLU A 19 -11.83 1.84 -15.63
N ILE A 20 -10.75 1.53 -16.35
CA ILE A 20 -10.19 2.41 -17.38
C ILE A 20 -11.09 2.37 -18.60
N GLN A 21 -11.77 3.48 -18.86
CA GLN A 21 -12.61 3.60 -20.06
C GLN A 21 -11.74 3.91 -21.28
N PRO A 22 -11.92 3.17 -22.41
CA PRO A 22 -11.19 3.45 -23.63
C PRO A 22 -11.62 4.82 -24.21
N ALA A 23 -10.67 5.52 -24.83
CA ALA A 23 -10.95 6.76 -25.55
C ALA A 23 -11.64 6.44 -26.88
N ILE A 24 -12.97 6.53 -26.92
CA ILE A 24 -13.76 6.26 -28.15
C ILE A 24 -13.64 7.43 -29.15
N HIS A 25 -13.36 8.64 -28.68
CA HIS A 25 -13.12 9.83 -29.47
C HIS A 25 -11.84 10.54 -29.04
N GLU A 26 -11.15 11.22 -29.97
CA GLU A 26 -9.89 11.94 -29.68
C GLU A 26 -10.01 12.95 -28.54
N VAL A 27 -11.18 13.56 -28.37
CA VAL A 27 -11.47 14.53 -27.30
C VAL A 27 -11.30 13.94 -25.88
N HIS A 28 -11.37 12.61 -25.73
CA HIS A 28 -11.24 11.93 -24.42
C HIS A 28 -9.87 11.32 -24.19
N TYR A 29 -8.91 11.52 -25.10
CA TYR A 29 -7.60 10.90 -25.00
C TYR A 29 -6.80 11.38 -23.77
N GLU A 30 -6.87 12.66 -23.43
CA GLU A 30 -6.21 13.20 -22.22
C GLU A 30 -6.75 12.55 -20.95
N GLN A 31 -8.10 12.35 -20.86
CA GLN A 31 -8.73 11.68 -19.73
C GLN A 31 -8.30 10.20 -19.65
N PHE A 32 -8.21 9.54 -20.78
CA PHE A 32 -7.73 8.16 -20.84
C PHE A 32 -6.29 8.03 -20.30
N ILE A 33 -5.38 8.91 -20.72
CA ILE A 33 -4.00 8.94 -20.18
C ILE A 33 -3.99 9.25 -18.68
N ALA A 34 -4.80 10.21 -18.23
CA ALA A 34 -4.92 10.50 -16.80
C ALA A 34 -5.39 9.27 -16.00
N ASN A 35 -6.36 8.51 -16.51
CA ASN A 35 -6.85 7.30 -15.88
C ASN A 35 -5.78 6.19 -15.82
N ILE A 36 -4.96 6.05 -16.88
CA ILE A 36 -3.80 5.13 -16.87
C ILE A 36 -2.81 5.53 -15.78
N ILE A 37 -2.51 6.81 -15.62
CA ILE A 37 -1.60 7.29 -14.58
C ILE A 37 -2.16 6.97 -13.19
N VAL A 38 -3.44 7.22 -12.95
CA VAL A 38 -4.10 6.89 -11.67
C VAL A 38 -4.05 5.38 -11.41
N PHE A 39 -4.31 4.55 -12.42
CA PHE A 39 -4.17 3.11 -12.33
C PHE A 39 -2.74 2.70 -11.94
N LEU A 40 -1.72 3.23 -12.63
CA LEU A 40 -0.33 2.90 -12.36
C LEU A 40 0.08 3.28 -10.92
N ILE A 41 -0.36 4.44 -10.44
CA ILE A 41 -0.11 4.86 -9.06
C ILE A 41 -0.70 3.84 -8.08
N THR A 42 -1.97 3.48 -8.26
CA THR A 42 -2.65 2.51 -7.38
C THR A 42 -2.01 1.12 -7.50
N PHE A 43 -1.64 0.69 -8.71
CA PHE A 43 -0.93 -0.56 -8.94
C PHE A 43 0.37 -0.64 -8.13
N PHE A 44 1.21 0.39 -8.19
CA PHE A 44 2.48 0.40 -7.45
C PHE A 44 2.26 0.47 -5.93
N VAL A 45 1.20 1.15 -5.48
CA VAL A 45 0.82 1.15 -4.06
C VAL A 45 0.42 -0.25 -3.58
N VAL A 46 -0.41 -0.96 -4.33
CA VAL A 46 -0.81 -2.35 -3.98
C VAL A 46 0.39 -3.30 -4.08
N ALA A 47 1.27 -3.11 -5.07
CA ALA A 47 2.47 -3.91 -5.24
C ALA A 47 3.48 -3.73 -4.08
N ASP A 48 3.61 -2.52 -3.52
CA ASP A 48 4.44 -2.25 -2.34
C ASP A 48 3.91 -3.01 -1.12
N PHE A 49 2.60 -2.96 -0.87
CA PHE A 49 1.96 -3.73 0.19
C PHE A 49 2.14 -5.24 0.02
N TRP A 50 1.92 -5.73 -1.22
CA TRP A 50 2.12 -7.13 -1.53
C TRP A 50 3.55 -7.57 -1.25
N TYR A 51 4.54 -6.80 -1.70
CA TYR A 51 5.94 -7.13 -1.53
C TYR A 51 6.35 -7.20 -0.06
N ASP A 52 5.99 -6.18 0.74
CA ASP A 52 6.33 -6.12 2.16
C ASP A 52 5.68 -7.27 2.96
N LEU A 53 4.41 -7.61 2.70
CA LEU A 53 3.74 -8.73 3.34
C LEU A 53 4.23 -10.09 2.84
N HIS A 54 4.49 -10.22 1.54
CA HIS A 54 5.06 -11.44 0.97
C HIS A 54 6.40 -11.78 1.63
N LEU A 55 7.27 -10.80 1.80
CA LEU A 55 8.53 -10.98 2.54
C LEU A 55 8.26 -11.37 4.01
N ALA A 56 7.33 -10.72 4.69
CA ALA A 56 7.01 -11.01 6.07
C ALA A 56 6.53 -12.46 6.25
N PHE A 57 5.61 -12.93 5.42
CA PHE A 57 5.12 -14.31 5.48
C PHE A 57 6.16 -15.35 5.04
N SER A 58 7.04 -15.01 4.09
CA SER A 58 8.08 -15.90 3.61
C SER A 58 9.24 -16.06 4.60
N TYR A 59 9.62 -15.00 5.34
CA TYR A 59 10.83 -15.02 6.16
C TYR A 59 10.61 -15.25 7.65
N TYR A 60 9.46 -14.82 8.22
CA TYR A 60 9.28 -14.93 9.67
C TYR A 60 7.85 -15.21 10.16
N ILE A 61 6.81 -15.10 9.34
CA ILE A 61 5.43 -15.42 9.75
C ILE A 61 5.01 -16.81 9.25
N PHE A 62 5.80 -17.85 9.54
CA PHE A 62 5.51 -19.22 9.04
C PHE A 62 4.22 -19.83 9.61
N LYS A 63 3.85 -19.47 10.84
CA LYS A 63 2.62 -19.96 11.51
C LYS A 63 1.85 -18.76 12.07
N PRO A 64 0.99 -18.12 11.25
CA PRO A 64 0.22 -16.97 11.70
C PRO A 64 -0.69 -17.32 12.87
N THR A 65 -0.80 -16.42 13.84
CA THR A 65 -1.75 -16.53 14.95
C THR A 65 -3.12 -16.06 14.52
N LYS A 66 -4.15 -16.34 15.35
CA LYS A 66 -5.50 -15.80 15.15
C LYS A 66 -5.49 -14.26 15.09
N THR A 67 -4.68 -13.60 15.92
CA THR A 67 -4.51 -12.14 15.89
C THR A 67 -3.97 -11.64 14.56
N ILE A 68 -2.91 -12.29 14.04
CA ILE A 68 -2.34 -11.93 12.73
C ILE A 68 -3.37 -12.15 11.63
N ALA A 69 -4.12 -13.26 11.65
CA ALA A 69 -5.15 -13.53 10.66
C ALA A 69 -6.29 -12.48 10.69
N ILE A 70 -6.71 -12.04 11.87
CA ILE A 70 -7.73 -11.00 12.01
C ILE A 70 -7.23 -9.66 11.45
N LEU A 71 -6.00 -9.26 11.81
CA LEU A 71 -5.40 -8.03 11.29
C LEU A 71 -5.24 -8.07 9.76
N ASP A 72 -4.86 -9.22 9.22
CA ASP A 72 -4.72 -9.45 7.79
C ASP A 72 -6.07 -9.35 7.06
N PHE A 73 -7.14 -9.89 7.63
CA PHE A 73 -8.48 -9.71 7.06
C PHE A 73 -8.94 -8.25 7.06
N PHE A 74 -8.67 -7.49 8.12
CA PHE A 74 -8.95 -6.05 8.12
C PHE A 74 -8.10 -5.30 7.10
N PHE A 75 -6.84 -5.67 6.96
CA PHE A 75 -5.96 -5.10 5.94
C PHE A 75 -6.48 -5.35 4.52
N LEU A 76 -6.87 -6.59 4.20
CA LEU A 76 -7.41 -6.94 2.90
C LEU A 76 -8.77 -6.28 2.64
N ALA A 77 -9.62 -6.16 3.66
CA ALA A 77 -10.89 -5.46 3.55
C ALA A 77 -10.68 -3.97 3.25
N ASP A 78 -9.72 -3.32 3.91
CA ASP A 78 -9.35 -1.94 3.67
C ASP A 78 -8.82 -1.75 2.25
N LEU A 79 -7.87 -2.59 1.79
CA LEU A 79 -7.35 -2.55 0.42
C LEU A 79 -8.44 -2.79 -0.64
N SER A 80 -9.46 -3.59 -0.32
CA SER A 80 -10.58 -3.85 -1.23
C SER A 80 -11.45 -2.61 -1.51
N LEU A 81 -11.25 -1.51 -0.79
CA LEU A 81 -11.87 -0.21 -1.08
C LEU A 81 -11.13 0.55 -2.19
N LEU A 82 -9.86 0.21 -2.46
CA LEU A 82 -9.05 0.93 -3.47
C LEU A 82 -9.69 0.96 -4.87
N PRO A 83 -10.28 -0.12 -5.41
CA PRO A 83 -10.94 -0.06 -6.72
C PRO A 83 -12.03 1.01 -6.79
N VAL A 84 -12.88 1.09 -5.77
CA VAL A 84 -13.97 2.07 -5.72
C VAL A 84 -13.44 3.50 -5.64
N ILE A 85 -12.45 3.73 -4.78
CA ILE A 85 -11.83 5.05 -4.61
C ILE A 85 -11.05 5.46 -5.86
N THR A 86 -10.32 4.52 -6.47
CA THR A 86 -9.58 4.76 -7.72
C THR A 86 -10.53 5.10 -8.86
N LYS A 87 -11.65 4.38 -8.99
CA LYS A 87 -12.71 4.73 -9.94
C LYS A 87 -13.25 6.14 -9.70
N TRP A 88 -13.48 6.50 -8.45
CA TRP A 88 -13.91 7.86 -8.10
C TRP A 88 -12.89 8.92 -8.55
N ILE A 89 -11.58 8.70 -8.31
CA ILE A 89 -10.51 9.60 -8.76
C ILE A 89 -10.47 9.68 -10.30
N MET A 90 -10.68 8.56 -11.01
CA MET A 90 -10.73 8.53 -12.46
C MET A 90 -11.93 9.30 -13.03
N ALA A 91 -13.09 9.24 -12.35
CA ALA A 91 -14.27 9.96 -12.77
C ALA A 91 -14.16 11.46 -12.43
N GLU A 92 -13.66 11.78 -11.25
CA GLU A 92 -13.48 13.13 -10.75
C GLU A 92 -12.32 13.19 -9.77
N SER A 93 -11.22 13.83 -10.17
CA SER A 93 -10.05 14.03 -9.29
C SER A 93 -10.36 15.07 -8.21
N SER A 94 -11.39 14.81 -7.41
CA SER A 94 -11.82 15.71 -6.34
C SER A 94 -10.94 15.59 -5.10
N THR A 95 -10.94 16.63 -4.30
CA THR A 95 -10.27 16.68 -3.00
C THR A 95 -10.67 15.50 -2.11
N PHE A 96 -11.96 15.18 -2.05
CA PHE A 96 -12.46 14.09 -1.22
C PHE A 96 -12.02 12.72 -1.72
N ALA A 97 -11.98 12.49 -3.04
CA ALA A 97 -11.55 11.22 -3.61
C ALA A 97 -10.09 10.94 -3.27
N VAL A 98 -9.20 11.92 -3.45
CA VAL A 98 -7.77 11.77 -3.16
C VAL A 98 -7.50 11.70 -1.65
N ALA A 99 -8.25 12.45 -0.83
CA ALA A 99 -8.13 12.34 0.63
C ALA A 99 -8.55 10.95 1.14
N ASN A 100 -9.64 10.36 0.62
CA ASN A 100 -10.07 9.00 0.97
C ASN A 100 -9.04 7.95 0.52
N PHE A 101 -8.40 8.13 -0.65
CA PHE A 101 -7.29 7.29 -1.06
C PHE A 101 -6.15 7.31 -0.02
N GLY A 102 -5.79 8.50 0.45
CA GLY A 102 -4.79 8.66 1.49
C GLY A 102 -5.17 8.03 2.83
N ILE A 103 -6.45 8.11 3.21
CA ILE A 103 -6.95 7.49 4.46
C ILE A 103 -6.84 5.97 4.36
N VAL A 104 -7.29 5.36 3.26
CA VAL A 104 -7.15 3.91 3.05
C VAL A 104 -5.68 3.51 3.06
N PHE A 105 -4.82 4.24 2.36
CA PHE A 105 -3.39 3.98 2.39
C PHE A 105 -2.80 4.08 3.81
N LEU A 106 -3.22 5.05 4.61
CA LEU A 106 -2.76 5.23 6.00
C LEU A 106 -3.18 4.05 6.87
N VAL A 107 -4.45 3.63 6.79
CA VAL A 107 -4.99 2.50 7.55
C VAL A 107 -4.28 1.22 7.15
N ALA A 108 -4.11 0.96 5.84
CA ALA A 108 -3.38 -0.19 5.33
C ALA A 108 -1.94 -0.24 5.86
N LYS A 109 -1.19 0.87 5.85
CA LYS A 109 0.19 0.92 6.38
C LYS A 109 0.25 0.66 7.88
N ILE A 110 -0.70 1.14 8.65
CA ILE A 110 -0.79 0.84 10.08
C ILE A 110 -1.06 -0.65 10.31
N LEU A 111 -2.02 -1.23 9.59
CA LEU A 111 -2.36 -2.65 9.72
C LEU A 111 -1.20 -3.56 9.29
N GLU A 112 -0.54 -3.24 8.17
CA GLU A 112 0.67 -3.92 7.72
C GLU A 112 1.76 -3.91 8.80
N TYR A 113 2.04 -2.74 9.40
CA TYR A 113 3.01 -2.61 10.48
C TYR A 113 2.63 -3.47 11.69
N LEU A 114 1.35 -3.50 12.08
CA LEU A 114 0.88 -4.33 13.19
C LEU A 114 1.05 -5.83 12.88
N ILE A 115 0.74 -6.27 11.66
CA ILE A 115 0.96 -7.65 11.21
C ILE A 115 2.45 -8.02 11.34
N GLN A 116 3.34 -7.17 10.83
CA GLN A 116 4.78 -7.37 10.89
C GLN A 116 5.29 -7.40 12.34
N TYR A 117 4.83 -6.48 13.19
CA TYR A 117 5.21 -6.39 14.59
C TYR A 117 4.78 -7.63 15.39
N PHE A 118 3.50 -8.03 15.28
CA PHE A 118 3.01 -9.23 15.98
C PHE A 118 3.62 -10.52 15.43
N GLY A 119 3.89 -10.57 14.13
CA GLY A 119 4.59 -11.67 13.48
C GLY A 119 6.00 -11.85 14.03
N ALA A 120 6.77 -10.77 14.07
CA ALA A 120 8.13 -10.77 14.61
C ALA A 120 8.17 -11.10 16.10
N LYS A 121 7.27 -10.54 16.90
CA LYS A 121 7.19 -10.80 18.36
C LYS A 121 6.99 -12.29 18.66
N LYS A 122 6.21 -13.01 17.84
CA LYS A 122 6.00 -14.44 18.03
C LYS A 122 7.22 -15.27 17.62
N THR A 123 7.91 -14.86 16.58
CA THR A 123 9.12 -15.54 16.06
C THR A 123 10.36 -15.18 16.89
N ALA A 124 10.26 -14.27 17.83
CA ALA A 124 11.33 -13.69 18.66
C ALA A 124 12.08 -14.68 19.58
N LYS A 125 11.78 -15.99 19.51
CA LYS A 125 12.76 -17.03 19.92
C LYS A 125 14.07 -16.94 19.09
N TYR A 126 14.03 -16.24 17.96
CA TYR A 126 15.16 -15.91 17.09
C TYR A 126 15.42 -14.41 17.22
N SER A 127 16.19 -14.01 18.19
CA SER A 127 16.47 -12.62 18.65
C SER A 127 16.84 -11.61 17.55
N GLN A 128 17.29 -12.05 16.39
CA GLN A 128 17.78 -11.18 15.31
C GLN A 128 16.65 -10.44 14.56
N ILE A 129 15.51 -11.10 14.29
CA ILE A 129 14.41 -10.50 13.53
C ILE A 129 13.71 -9.40 14.33
N MET A 130 13.51 -9.63 15.62
CA MET A 130 12.92 -8.63 16.51
C MET A 130 13.80 -7.39 16.60
N ASN A 131 15.13 -7.56 16.64
CA ASN A 131 16.06 -6.43 16.63
C ASN A 131 16.02 -5.62 15.35
N ILE A 132 15.68 -6.23 14.19
CA ILE A 132 15.51 -5.53 12.92
C ILE A 132 14.22 -4.69 12.94
N ILE A 133 13.11 -5.27 13.39
CA ILE A 133 11.79 -4.59 13.41
C ILE A 133 11.74 -3.50 14.48
N ILE A 134 12.41 -3.71 15.62
CA ILE A 134 12.56 -2.67 16.65
C ILE A 134 13.74 -1.72 16.34
N SER A 135 14.51 -2.01 15.28
CA SER A 135 15.62 -1.14 14.92
C SER A 135 15.16 0.29 14.67
N ARG A 136 15.96 1.27 15.12
CA ARG A 136 15.68 2.70 14.87
C ARG A 136 15.46 2.99 13.39
N SER A 137 16.11 2.25 12.50
CA SER A 137 15.98 2.39 11.05
C SER A 137 14.59 2.00 10.56
N PHE A 138 14.04 0.86 11.02
CA PHE A 138 12.71 0.41 10.64
C PHE A 138 11.61 1.33 11.19
N ILE A 139 11.68 1.65 12.50
CA ILE A 139 10.72 2.57 13.12
C ILE A 139 10.76 3.94 12.43
N ARG A 140 11.96 4.43 12.08
CA ARG A 140 12.09 5.69 11.33
C ARG A 140 11.47 5.60 9.94
N LYS A 141 11.68 4.48 9.19
CA LYS A 141 11.03 4.27 7.89
C LYS A 141 9.52 4.35 8.02
N VAL A 142 8.93 3.61 8.96
CA VAL A 142 7.48 3.61 9.21
C VAL A 142 6.98 5.01 9.60
N ALA A 143 7.64 5.67 10.55
CA ALA A 143 7.26 7.01 10.99
C ALA A 143 7.32 8.04 9.84
N VAL A 144 8.35 7.99 9.00
CA VAL A 144 8.50 8.87 7.83
C VAL A 144 7.39 8.58 6.80
N THR A 145 7.10 7.31 6.52
CA THR A 145 6.03 6.94 5.57
C THR A 145 4.67 7.42 6.06
N LEU A 146 4.32 7.20 7.33
CA LEU A 146 3.07 7.67 7.91
C LEU A 146 2.99 9.20 7.92
N PHE A 147 4.08 9.88 8.28
CA PHE A 147 4.14 11.34 8.29
C PHE A 147 3.97 11.92 6.88
N LEU A 148 4.66 11.36 5.87
CA LEU A 148 4.51 11.76 4.47
C LEU A 148 3.07 11.55 3.99
N ASN A 149 2.45 10.43 4.36
CA ASN A 149 1.05 10.16 4.00
C ASN A 149 0.10 11.22 4.58
N VAL A 150 0.27 11.57 5.87
CA VAL A 150 -0.54 12.62 6.50
C VAL A 150 -0.35 13.97 5.77
N ILE A 151 0.88 14.30 5.38
CA ILE A 151 1.15 15.50 4.57
C ILE A 151 0.42 15.43 3.23
N LEU A 152 0.42 14.27 2.55
CA LEU A 152 -0.27 14.10 1.27
C LEU A 152 -1.79 14.20 1.42
N ILE A 153 -2.37 13.68 2.51
CA ILE A 153 -3.80 13.86 2.83
C ILE A 153 -4.11 15.35 2.97
N VAL A 154 -3.32 16.09 3.74
CA VAL A 154 -3.51 17.54 3.91
C VAL A 154 -3.31 18.28 2.59
N LEU A 155 -2.29 17.93 1.81
CA LEU A 155 -2.02 18.51 0.49
C LEU A 155 -3.18 18.27 -0.48
N SER A 156 -3.83 17.10 -0.41
CA SER A 156 -4.97 16.76 -1.27
C SER A 156 -6.16 17.70 -1.07
N LEU A 157 -6.28 18.33 0.11
CA LEU A 157 -7.31 19.33 0.40
C LEU A 157 -7.15 20.60 -0.41
N PHE A 158 -5.93 20.90 -0.86
CA PHE A 158 -5.61 22.11 -1.62
C PHE A 158 -5.35 21.81 -3.10
N ILE A 159 -4.55 20.77 -3.40
CA ILE A 159 -4.09 20.45 -4.75
C ILE A 159 -4.17 18.92 -4.99
N PRO A 160 -5.39 18.38 -5.22
CA PRO A 160 -5.60 16.92 -5.27
C PRO A 160 -4.80 16.21 -6.38
N LYS A 161 -4.66 16.83 -7.56
CA LYS A 161 -3.93 16.23 -8.69
C LYS A 161 -2.44 16.04 -8.37
N ILE A 162 -1.80 17.03 -7.74
CA ILE A 162 -0.39 16.92 -7.35
C ILE A 162 -0.24 15.91 -6.22
N ALA A 163 -1.12 15.93 -5.22
CA ALA A 163 -1.11 14.97 -4.13
C ALA A 163 -1.20 13.53 -4.67
N MET A 164 -2.09 13.25 -5.64
CA MET A 164 -2.21 11.93 -6.25
C MET A 164 -0.93 11.47 -6.93
N ILE A 165 -0.28 12.32 -7.70
CA ILE A 165 1.02 12.00 -8.35
C ILE A 165 2.10 11.71 -7.30
N LEU A 166 2.13 12.46 -6.21
CA LEU A 166 3.10 12.28 -5.14
C LEU A 166 2.91 10.96 -4.37
N TYR A 167 1.71 10.34 -4.39
CA TYR A 167 1.52 8.99 -3.83
C TYR A 167 2.39 7.93 -4.53
N LEU A 168 2.82 8.15 -5.78
CA LEU A 168 3.78 7.28 -6.46
C LEU A 168 5.18 7.32 -5.81
N VAL A 169 5.54 8.43 -5.18
CA VAL A 169 6.87 8.59 -4.56
C VAL A 169 7.08 7.59 -3.42
N ILE A 170 6.03 7.25 -2.68
CA ILE A 170 6.12 6.35 -1.52
C ILE A 170 6.58 4.93 -1.93
N PRO A 171 5.89 4.20 -2.83
CA PRO A 171 6.34 2.89 -3.27
C PRO A 171 7.69 2.96 -4.02
N VAL A 172 7.89 3.97 -4.87
CA VAL A 172 9.16 4.12 -5.59
C VAL A 172 10.34 4.28 -4.62
N THR A 173 10.21 5.11 -3.59
CA THR A 173 11.27 5.24 -2.57
C THR A 173 11.44 3.96 -1.76
N SER A 174 10.37 3.22 -1.48
CA SER A 174 10.43 1.93 -0.80
C SER A 174 11.24 0.90 -1.59
N PHE A 175 11.04 0.83 -2.91
CA PHE A 175 11.79 -0.07 -3.80
C PHE A 175 13.25 0.35 -4.01
N LEU A 176 13.51 1.65 -4.16
CA LEU A 176 14.87 2.16 -4.40
C LEU A 176 15.76 2.14 -3.15
N PHE A 177 15.17 2.27 -1.96
CA PHE A 177 15.88 2.25 -0.70
C PHE A 177 15.40 1.09 0.20
N PRO A 178 15.57 -0.18 -0.24
CA PRO A 178 15.20 -1.31 0.59
C PRO A 178 15.98 -1.23 1.90
N VAL A 179 15.32 -1.54 3.01
CA VAL A 179 16.02 -1.71 4.29
C VAL A 179 17.05 -2.81 4.07
N LYS A 180 18.35 -2.45 4.11
CA LYS A 180 19.43 -3.41 3.93
C LYS A 180 19.26 -4.53 4.94
N HIS A 181 18.76 -5.67 4.50
CA HIS A 181 18.82 -6.95 5.22
C HIS A 181 20.26 -7.48 5.14
N ASN A 182 21.25 -6.61 5.46
CA ASN A 182 22.65 -7.05 5.55
C ASN A 182 22.78 -8.02 6.72
N LYS A 183 22.96 -9.29 6.38
CA LYS A 183 23.31 -10.43 7.23
C LYS A 183 22.13 -11.25 7.77
N ILE A 184 21.37 -11.88 6.88
CA ILE A 184 20.76 -13.16 7.14
C ILE A 184 21.10 -14.06 5.94
N VAL A 185 22.33 -14.48 5.85
CA VAL A 185 22.87 -15.68 5.19
C VAL A 185 23.92 -16.25 6.09
#